data_69117f7e62ea847ea698db87e530d05c
#
_entry.id   69117f7e62ea847ea698db87e530d05c
#
_cell.length_a   1.000
_cell.length_b   1.000
_cell.length_c   1.000
_cell.angle_alpha   90.00
_cell.angle_beta   90.00
_cell.angle_gamma   90.00
#
_symmetry.space_group_name_H-M   'P 1'
#
loop_
_entity.id
_entity.type
_entity.pdbx_description
1 polymer ?
#
loop_
_entity_poly.entity_id
_entity_poly.type
_entity_poly.pdbx_seq_one_letter_code
_entity_poly.pdbx_strand_id
1 'polypeptide(L)'
;EEEILDWAHEKGILGAKGRGTEAGQHMKTLEEVEELTHALADRNQAEIADAIGDIYVTLVIQAEMQGLRMCDCIDGAYNVISKRTGRMVNGQFVKDGS
;
A
#
# COMPACT_ATOMS: atom_id res chain seq x y z
N GLU A 1 -0.60 11.58 5.13
CA GLU A 1 -0.92 11.54 3.69
C GLU A 1 -0.48 12.79 2.93
N GLU A 2 -0.77 13.96 3.49
CA GLU A 2 -0.49 15.21 2.78
C GLU A 2 0.99 15.38 2.44
N GLU A 3 1.87 15.00 3.34
CA GLU A 3 3.32 15.09 3.11
C GLU A 3 3.76 14.18 1.97
N ILE A 4 3.18 12.99 1.87
CA ILE A 4 3.47 12.05 0.79
C ILE A 4 2.98 12.61 -0.54
N LEU A 5 1.77 13.17 -0.56
CA LEU A 5 1.20 13.75 -1.78
C LEU A 5 1.99 14.97 -2.23
N ASP A 6 2.39 15.83 -1.30
CA ASP A 6 3.24 16.98 -1.61
C ASP A 6 4.56 16.54 -2.23
N TRP A 7 5.18 15.53 -1.64
CA TRP A 7 6.41 14.96 -2.17
C TRP A 7 6.21 14.41 -3.59
N ALA A 8 5.11 13.70 -3.83
CA ALA A 8 4.82 13.11 -5.15
C ALA A 8 4.58 14.19 -6.22
N HIS A 9 3.93 15.29 -5.85
CA HIS A 9 3.79 16.44 -6.74
C HIS A 9 5.14 17.07 -7.04
N GLU A 10 5.94 17.27 -6.02
CA GLU A 10 7.27 17.85 -6.17
C GLU A 10 8.18 17.01 -7.06
N LYS A 11 8.07 15.69 -6.98
CA LYS A 11 8.88 14.78 -7.79
C LYS A 11 8.35 14.54 -9.20
N GLY A 12 7.23 15.17 -9.55
CA GLY A 12 6.68 15.04 -10.89
C GLY A 12 5.91 13.74 -11.12
N ILE A 13 5.47 13.08 -10.07
CA ILE A 13 4.65 11.87 -10.17
C ILE A 13 3.18 12.25 -10.36
N LEU A 14 2.71 13.20 -9.57
CA LEU A 14 1.32 13.66 -9.54
C LEU A 14 1.19 15.08 -10.04
N GLY A 15 -0.06 15.50 -10.30
CA GLY A 15 -0.40 16.86 -10.68
C GLY A 15 -0.59 17.01 -12.17
N ALA A 16 -0.95 18.23 -12.60
CA ALA A 16 -1.25 18.53 -14.01
C ALA A 16 -0.08 18.25 -14.95
N LYS A 17 1.15 18.34 -14.44
CA LYS A 17 2.36 18.07 -15.20
C LYS A 17 3.05 16.79 -14.76
N GLY A 18 2.36 15.98 -13.93
CA GLY A 18 2.91 14.73 -13.44
C GLY A 18 2.97 13.71 -14.54
N ARG A 19 3.99 12.85 -14.50
CA ARG A 19 4.23 11.82 -15.48
C ARG A 19 4.05 10.41 -14.95
N GLY A 20 3.64 10.27 -13.69
CA GLY A 20 3.34 8.97 -13.11
C GLY A 20 2.10 8.38 -13.77
N THR A 21 2.12 7.07 -13.95
CA THR A 21 0.98 6.33 -14.48
C THR A 21 0.50 5.31 -13.47
N GLU A 22 -0.77 4.92 -13.59
CA GLU A 22 -1.35 3.90 -12.71
C GLU A 22 -0.55 2.60 -12.79
N ALA A 23 -0.19 2.18 -13.99
CA ALA A 23 0.57 0.95 -14.20
C ALA A 23 1.97 1.06 -13.62
N GLY A 24 2.65 2.19 -13.85
CA GLY A 24 3.98 2.42 -13.30
C GLY A 24 3.97 2.46 -11.79
N GLN A 25 2.95 3.10 -11.21
CA GLN A 25 2.81 3.15 -9.76
C GLN A 25 2.54 1.76 -9.18
N HIS A 26 1.73 0.94 -9.86
CA HIS A 26 1.49 -0.43 -9.43
C HIS A 26 2.78 -1.25 -9.46
N MET A 27 3.60 -1.07 -10.48
CA MET A 27 4.90 -1.74 -10.54
C MET A 27 5.80 -1.36 -9.36
N LYS A 28 5.74 -0.09 -8.91
CA LYS A 28 6.47 0.34 -7.72
C LYS A 28 5.97 -0.38 -6.48
N THR A 29 4.66 -0.55 -6.35
CA THR A 29 4.10 -1.29 -5.23
C THR A 29 4.62 -2.73 -5.20
N LEU A 30 4.65 -3.38 -6.37
CA LEU A 30 5.15 -4.75 -6.46
C LEU A 30 6.63 -4.85 -6.11
N GLU A 31 7.44 -3.86 -6.52
CA GLU A 31 8.86 -3.80 -6.14
C GLU A 31 9.02 -3.72 -4.62
N GLU A 32 8.22 -2.88 -3.97
CA GLU A 32 8.31 -2.71 -2.52
C GLU A 32 7.82 -3.95 -1.77
N VAL A 33 6.82 -4.65 -2.31
CA VAL A 33 6.38 -5.94 -1.74
C VAL A 33 7.51 -6.97 -1.83
N GLU A 34 8.24 -7.02 -2.94
CA GLU A 34 9.38 -7.91 -3.09
C GLU A 34 10.50 -7.56 -2.11
N GLU A 35 10.75 -6.27 -1.89
CA GLU A 35 11.73 -5.82 -0.88
C GLU A 35 11.33 -6.34 0.51
N LEU A 36 10.04 -6.29 0.83
CA LEU A 36 9.55 -6.83 2.10
C LEU A 36 9.81 -8.33 2.20
N THR A 37 9.62 -9.06 1.09
CA THR A 37 9.87 -10.50 1.04
C THR A 37 11.33 -10.79 1.42
N HIS A 38 12.26 -10.04 0.83
CA HIS A 38 13.70 -10.21 1.11
C HIS A 38 14.05 -9.80 2.54
N ALA A 39 13.50 -8.69 3.01
CA ALA A 39 13.74 -8.22 4.37
C ALA A 39 13.27 -9.22 5.42
N LEU A 40 12.11 -9.84 5.18
CA LEU A 40 11.58 -10.88 6.07
C LEU A 40 12.48 -12.13 6.07
N ALA A 41 12.98 -12.54 4.90
CA ALA A 41 13.87 -13.68 4.78
C ALA A 41 15.18 -13.44 5.54
N ASP A 42 15.69 -12.21 5.45
CA ASP A 42 16.94 -11.81 6.12
C ASP A 42 16.73 -11.45 7.60
N ARG A 43 15.51 -11.38 8.05
CA ARG A 43 15.14 -10.97 9.42
C ARG A 43 15.75 -9.63 9.81
N ASN A 44 15.86 -8.72 8.85
CA ASN A 44 16.41 -7.40 9.07
C ASN A 44 15.27 -6.44 9.45
N GLN A 45 15.17 -6.15 10.75
CA GLN A 45 14.05 -5.36 11.27
C GLN A 45 13.98 -3.96 10.68
N ALA A 46 15.11 -3.31 10.47
CA ALA A 46 15.14 -1.96 9.90
C ALA A 46 14.63 -1.97 8.45
N GLU A 47 15.04 -2.95 7.66
CA GLU A 47 14.60 -3.09 6.27
C GLU A 47 13.12 -3.50 6.20
N ILE A 48 12.64 -4.31 7.14
CA ILE A 48 11.22 -4.66 7.23
C ILE A 48 10.38 -3.39 7.45
N ALA A 49 10.80 -2.55 8.40
CA ALA A 49 10.10 -1.31 8.68
C ALA A 49 10.07 -0.38 7.47
N ASP A 50 11.22 -0.23 6.79
CA ASP A 50 11.31 0.58 5.57
C ASP A 50 10.39 0.06 4.48
N ALA A 51 10.39 -1.25 4.25
CA ALA A 51 9.58 -1.86 3.20
C ALA A 51 8.08 -1.67 3.47
N ILE A 52 7.65 -1.86 4.71
CA ILE A 52 6.25 -1.64 5.08
C ILE A 52 5.84 -0.19 4.81
N GLY A 53 6.68 0.76 5.24
CA GLY A 53 6.43 2.17 5.01
C GLY A 53 6.39 2.52 3.53
N ASP A 54 7.32 1.98 2.76
CA ASP A 54 7.41 2.23 1.32
C ASP A 54 6.20 1.69 0.57
N ILE A 55 5.69 0.51 0.97
CA ILE A 55 4.46 -0.04 0.38
C ILE A 55 3.31 0.94 0.62
N TYR A 56 3.17 1.44 1.84
CA TYR A 56 2.11 2.40 2.17
C TYR A 56 2.23 3.66 1.30
N VAL A 57 3.44 4.20 1.17
CA VAL A 57 3.69 5.39 0.32
C VAL A 57 3.20 5.15 -1.11
N THR A 58 3.52 4.00 -1.69
CA THR A 58 3.10 3.70 -3.06
C THR A 58 1.58 3.63 -3.19
N LEU A 59 0.91 3.14 -2.16
CA LEU A 59 -0.55 3.01 -2.15
C LEU A 59 -1.25 4.36 -1.97
N VAL A 60 -0.70 5.25 -1.16
CA VAL A 60 -1.23 6.61 -1.00
C VAL A 60 -1.23 7.31 -2.37
N ILE A 61 -0.14 7.18 -3.11
CA ILE A 61 -0.02 7.79 -4.44
C ILE A 61 -1.00 7.16 -5.41
N GLN A 62 -1.11 5.83 -5.42
CA GLN A 62 -2.05 5.14 -6.30
C GLN A 62 -3.49 5.58 -6.01
N ALA A 63 -3.85 5.70 -4.73
CA ALA A 63 -5.19 6.15 -4.36
C ALA A 63 -5.48 7.54 -4.95
N GLU A 64 -4.52 8.46 -4.85
CA GLU A 64 -4.68 9.80 -5.42
C GLU A 64 -4.85 9.76 -6.93
N MET A 65 -4.11 8.89 -7.62
CA MET A 65 -4.27 8.70 -9.07
C MET A 65 -5.67 8.23 -9.45
N GLN A 66 -6.34 7.53 -8.54
CA GLN A 66 -7.70 7.03 -8.74
C GLN A 66 -8.77 8.02 -8.26
N GLY A 67 -8.38 9.20 -7.79
CA GLY A 67 -9.30 10.17 -7.22
C GLY A 67 -9.83 9.78 -5.85
N LEU A 68 -9.07 8.95 -5.13
CA LEU A 68 -9.43 8.44 -3.81
C LEU A 68 -8.48 8.97 -2.75
N ARG A 69 -8.94 8.93 -1.49
CA ARG A 69 -8.09 9.23 -0.34
C ARG A 69 -7.79 7.91 0.37
N MET A 70 -6.52 7.72 0.77
CA MET A 70 -6.14 6.49 1.47
C MET A 70 -6.95 6.27 2.75
N CYS A 71 -7.23 7.35 3.51
CA CYS A 71 -8.02 7.21 4.73
C CYS A 71 -9.41 6.64 4.46
N ASP A 72 -10.03 7.02 3.35
CA ASP A 72 -11.35 6.51 2.97
C ASP A 72 -11.25 5.04 2.56
N CYS A 73 -10.18 4.68 1.85
CA CYS A 73 -9.93 3.28 1.46
C CYS A 73 -9.80 2.39 2.71
N ILE A 74 -9.04 2.86 3.70
CA ILE A 74 -8.82 2.13 4.94
C ILE A 74 -10.12 2.00 5.72
N ASP A 75 -10.88 3.09 5.84
CA ASP A 75 -12.16 3.08 6.55
C ASP A 75 -13.13 2.10 5.91
N GLY A 76 -13.22 2.10 4.57
CA GLY A 76 -14.06 1.17 3.84
C GLY A 76 -13.66 -0.28 4.05
N ALA A 77 -12.36 -0.55 3.99
CA ALA A 77 -11.84 -1.90 4.21
C ALA A 77 -12.12 -2.37 5.63
N TYR A 78 -11.88 -1.50 6.63
CA TYR A 78 -12.14 -1.85 8.03
C TYR A 78 -13.62 -2.11 8.28
N ASN A 79 -14.50 -1.31 7.69
CA ASN A 79 -15.93 -1.49 7.83
C ASN A 79 -16.37 -2.88 7.36
N VAL A 80 -15.74 -3.41 6.34
CA VAL A 80 -16.00 -4.77 5.84
C VAL A 80 -15.38 -5.82 6.76
N ILE A 81 -14.08 -5.72 7.04
CA ILE A 81 -13.38 -6.76 7.81
C ILE A 81 -13.86 -6.86 9.25
N SER A 82 -14.33 -5.75 9.84
CA SER A 82 -14.80 -5.77 11.22
C SER A 82 -16.05 -6.65 11.41
N LYS A 83 -16.74 -6.96 10.34
CA LYS A 83 -17.94 -7.79 10.34
C LYS A 83 -17.69 -9.23 9.89
N ARG A 84 -16.45 -9.53 9.47
CA ARG A 84 -16.13 -10.87 8.99
C ARG A 84 -16.00 -11.87 10.12
N THR A 85 -16.47 -13.09 9.85
CA THR A 85 -16.17 -14.24 10.66
C THR A 85 -15.27 -15.17 9.86
N GLY A 86 -14.51 -15.99 10.55
CA GLY A 86 -13.58 -16.90 9.91
C GLY A 86 -12.69 -17.58 10.94
N ARG A 87 -11.59 -18.13 10.48
CA ARG A 87 -10.66 -18.86 11.35
C ARG A 87 -9.23 -18.78 10.79
N MET A 88 -8.28 -19.07 11.65
CA MET A 88 -6.88 -19.15 11.25
C MET A 88 -6.59 -20.47 10.59
N VAL A 89 -5.96 -20.44 9.43
CA VAL A 89 -5.53 -21.61 8.68
C VAL A 89 -4.12 -21.35 8.13
N ASN A 90 -3.16 -22.16 8.54
CA ASN A 90 -1.77 -22.03 8.07
C ASN A 90 -1.20 -20.61 8.17
N GLY A 91 -1.45 -19.95 9.31
CA GLY A 91 -0.90 -18.62 9.56
C GLY A 91 -1.68 -17.48 8.93
N GLN A 92 -2.81 -17.76 8.30
CA GLN A 92 -3.65 -16.76 7.66
C GLN A 92 -5.08 -16.84 8.16
N PHE A 93 -5.72 -15.66 8.24
CA PHE A 93 -7.15 -15.61 8.53
C PHE A 93 -7.93 -15.91 7.25
N VAL A 94 -8.76 -16.96 7.29
CA VAL A 94 -9.60 -17.36 6.16
C VAL A 94 -11.05 -17.05 6.51
N LYS A 95 -11.66 -16.16 5.72
CA LYS A 95 -13.04 -15.76 5.96
C LYS A 95 -14.01 -16.87 5.60
N ASP A 96 -15.14 -16.94 6.30
CA ASP A 96 -16.23 -17.85 5.98
C ASP A 96 -16.84 -17.45 4.64
N GLY A 97 -17.26 -18.43 3.87
CA GLY A 97 -17.90 -18.19 2.57
C GLY A 97 -16.94 -17.88 1.45
N SER A 98 -15.63 -18.13 1.63
CA SER A 98 -14.62 -17.91 0.58
C SER A 98 -14.47 -19.12 -0.31
#